data_7040d002f2bdf41b1566bbc4cfd40f38
#
_entry.id   7040d002f2bdf41b1566bbc4cfd40f38
#
_cell.length_a   1.000
_cell.length_b   1.000
_cell.length_c   1.000
_cell.angle_alpha   90.00
_cell.angle_beta   90.00
_cell.angle_gamma   90.00
#
_symmetry.space_group_name_H-M   'P 1'
#
loop_
_entity.id
_entity.type
_entity.pdbx_description
1 polymer ?
#
loop_
_entity_poly.entity_id
_entity_poly.type
_entity_poly.pdbx_seq_one_letter_code
_entity_poly.pdbx_strand_id
1 'polypeptide(L)'
;MNNQNQKTNLSELSSQLFTQLQSMHYSQSTLACYKSALNKISRYMKDNNVNDYTKEMGSHFLKEWEQQNNWSIRWHSYVRTIINRLNDVLVGKSYICMHSSKELLYPSVFGSQLNDYLAFMRRVGNRESTINVRRVYSTQFLCSLESQGLTSLSELQPNHIYDAFISASSKEGFCEKIPWFLNYLYREHILDKNYSTLVPKYATPQILPTVYTDKEIECLLNSVDQSTSMGKRDYAILIIATRLGIRASDICNLSFKDIHYKTQTIEVTQVKTGTLLVLPLLPEIKTALDCYLLERKTSNDSQYIFLRDSAPFLPLSRSALWSITAKYFNLAGVNIIAKKHGPHSLRSSFASSLIRENVPYSAIQKILGHEDPNSTKHYARMDIEHLRIYALEVPVPAGLFNQYLNGNGGMV
;
A
#
# COMPACT_ATOMS: atom_id res chain seq x y z
N MET A 1 31.38 -6.26 -0.29
CA MET A 1 32.13 -6.19 0.98
C MET A 1 31.46 -7.16 1.94
N ASN A 2 32.22 -8.18 2.34
CA ASN A 2 31.75 -9.35 3.09
C ASN A 2 31.28 -9.01 4.51
N ASN A 3 29.97 -9.08 4.76
CA ASN A 3 29.35 -8.97 6.10
C ASN A 3 28.87 -10.34 6.62
N GLN A 4 29.61 -11.41 6.34
CA GLN A 4 29.09 -12.77 6.58
C GLN A 4 29.44 -13.40 7.93
N ASN A 5 30.24 -12.77 8.81
CA ASN A 5 30.64 -13.44 10.09
C ASN A 5 30.78 -12.46 11.26
N GLN A 6 29.81 -11.62 11.54
CA GLN A 6 29.78 -10.94 12.84
C GLN A 6 29.27 -11.92 13.90
N LYS A 7 30.11 -12.20 14.89
CA LYS A 7 29.82 -13.01 16.07
C LYS A 7 29.80 -12.08 17.27
N THR A 8 28.79 -12.20 18.11
CA THR A 8 28.70 -11.38 19.32
C THR A 8 27.94 -12.14 20.40
N ASN A 9 28.30 -11.91 21.65
CA ASN A 9 27.61 -12.51 22.78
C ASN A 9 26.14 -12.08 22.82
N LEU A 10 25.23 -13.04 22.95
CA LEU A 10 23.78 -12.79 23.00
C LEU A 10 23.39 -11.80 24.12
N SER A 11 24.10 -11.81 25.26
CA SER A 11 23.83 -10.89 26.36
C SER A 11 24.08 -9.44 25.97
N GLU A 12 25.18 -9.18 25.25
CA GLU A 12 25.53 -7.85 24.76
C GLU A 12 24.52 -7.34 23.73
N LEU A 13 24.18 -8.19 22.74
CA LEU A 13 23.14 -7.87 21.74
C LEU A 13 21.79 -7.61 22.39
N SER A 14 21.42 -8.41 23.39
CA SER A 14 20.19 -8.23 24.15
C SER A 14 20.16 -6.89 24.88
N SER A 15 21.27 -6.50 25.53
CA SER A 15 21.36 -5.20 26.20
C SER A 15 21.23 -4.03 25.25
N GLN A 16 21.89 -4.09 24.09
CA GLN A 16 21.77 -3.07 23.05
C GLN A 16 20.34 -3.00 22.52
N LEU A 17 19.70 -4.14 22.25
CA LEU A 17 18.31 -4.20 21.81
C LEU A 17 17.35 -3.58 22.86
N PHE A 18 17.53 -3.93 24.14
CA PHE A 18 16.70 -3.36 25.21
C PHE A 18 16.86 -1.87 25.35
N THR A 19 18.08 -1.32 25.26
CA THR A 19 18.34 0.12 25.26
C THR A 19 17.59 0.80 24.12
N GLN A 20 17.62 0.24 22.89
CA GLN A 20 16.87 0.77 21.76
C GLN A 20 15.35 0.71 21.99
N LEU A 21 14.81 -0.40 22.50
CA LEU A 21 13.38 -0.53 22.77
C LEU A 21 12.89 0.43 23.85
N GLN A 22 13.69 0.64 24.88
CA GLN A 22 13.37 1.60 25.97
C GLN A 22 13.41 3.05 25.47
N SER A 23 14.40 3.43 24.68
CA SER A 23 14.46 4.77 24.06
C SER A 23 13.28 5.05 23.12
N MET A 24 12.64 4.00 22.58
CA MET A 24 11.46 4.08 21.74
C MET A 24 10.14 3.95 22.54
N HIS A 25 10.19 4.00 23.85
CA HIS A 25 9.04 3.95 24.76
C HIS A 25 8.16 2.68 24.63
N TYR A 26 8.77 1.53 24.37
CA TYR A 26 8.05 0.26 24.41
C TYR A 26 7.49 -0.04 25.80
N SER A 27 6.25 -0.59 25.86
CA SER A 27 5.60 -0.93 27.13
C SER A 27 6.36 -2.01 27.90
N GLN A 28 6.25 -1.99 29.24
CA GLN A 28 6.88 -3.00 30.10
C GLN A 28 6.41 -4.43 29.75
N SER A 29 5.13 -4.59 29.38
CA SER A 29 4.61 -5.89 28.93
C SER A 29 5.29 -6.38 27.65
N THR A 30 5.54 -5.49 26.70
CA THR A 30 6.29 -5.81 25.47
C THR A 30 7.74 -6.17 25.81
N LEU A 31 8.41 -5.39 26.64
CA LEU A 31 9.78 -5.68 27.08
C LEU A 31 9.88 -7.06 27.78
N ALA A 32 8.89 -7.40 28.63
CA ALA A 32 8.81 -8.72 29.27
C ALA A 32 8.67 -9.86 28.24
N CYS A 33 7.85 -9.68 27.20
CA CYS A 33 7.75 -10.65 26.10
C CYS A 33 9.08 -10.83 25.36
N TYR A 34 9.82 -9.74 25.09
CA TYR A 34 11.16 -9.81 24.50
C TYR A 34 12.12 -10.60 25.39
N LYS A 35 12.14 -10.29 26.71
CA LYS A 35 12.96 -10.99 27.68
C LYS A 35 12.67 -12.50 27.70
N SER A 36 11.39 -12.88 27.67
CA SER A 36 10.98 -14.28 27.61
C SER A 36 11.51 -14.99 26.36
N ALA A 37 11.39 -14.37 25.19
CA ALA A 37 11.88 -14.95 23.95
C ALA A 37 13.43 -15.05 23.93
N LEU A 38 14.13 -14.00 24.38
CA LEU A 38 15.59 -14.02 24.47
C LEU A 38 16.12 -15.10 25.44
N ASN A 39 15.42 -15.34 26.55
CA ASN A 39 15.76 -16.42 27.45
C ASN A 39 15.63 -17.80 26.77
N LYS A 40 14.65 -17.99 25.90
CA LYS A 40 14.50 -19.24 25.14
C LYS A 40 15.62 -19.41 24.10
N ILE A 41 15.99 -18.34 23.41
CA ILE A 41 17.16 -18.35 22.50
C ILE A 41 18.45 -18.66 23.28
N SER A 42 18.65 -18.05 24.43
CA SER A 42 19.82 -18.31 25.29
C SER A 42 19.89 -19.78 25.74
N ARG A 43 18.74 -20.36 26.09
CA ARG A 43 18.67 -21.78 26.45
C ARG A 43 19.03 -22.66 25.26
N TYR A 44 18.44 -22.41 24.11
CA TYR A 44 18.75 -23.13 22.87
C TYR A 44 20.23 -23.07 22.51
N MET A 45 20.88 -21.90 22.64
CA MET A 45 22.32 -21.77 22.41
C MET A 45 23.14 -22.62 23.37
N LYS A 46 22.77 -22.66 24.66
CA LYS A 46 23.44 -23.50 25.66
C LYS A 46 23.27 -24.97 25.34
N ASP A 47 22.08 -25.42 25.00
CA ASP A 47 21.75 -26.81 24.68
C ASP A 47 22.52 -27.31 23.44
N ASN A 48 22.84 -26.39 22.51
CA ASN A 48 23.62 -26.69 21.31
C ASN A 48 25.10 -26.31 21.41
N ASN A 49 25.62 -25.95 22.60
CA ASN A 49 27.01 -25.55 22.85
C ASN A 49 27.48 -24.37 21.94
N VAL A 50 26.56 -23.42 21.65
CA VAL A 50 26.87 -22.23 20.86
C VAL A 50 27.09 -21.04 21.80
N ASN A 51 28.30 -20.46 21.76
CA ASN A 51 28.66 -19.34 22.63
C ASN A 51 28.28 -17.97 22.05
N ASP A 52 28.38 -17.81 20.73
CA ASP A 52 28.14 -16.55 20.03
C ASP A 52 26.88 -16.62 19.18
N TYR A 53 26.13 -15.52 19.18
CA TYR A 53 24.99 -15.35 18.29
C TYR A 53 25.45 -15.01 16.87
N THR A 54 24.90 -15.72 15.89
CA THR A 54 25.06 -15.45 14.47
C THR A 54 23.70 -15.45 13.78
N LYS A 55 23.62 -14.86 12.58
CA LYS A 55 22.39 -14.87 11.77
C LYS A 55 21.94 -16.29 11.43
N GLU A 56 22.89 -17.17 11.13
CA GLU A 56 22.65 -18.59 10.83
C GLU A 56 22.05 -19.30 12.03
N MET A 57 22.60 -19.09 13.24
CA MET A 57 22.06 -19.64 14.48
C MET A 57 20.62 -19.19 14.73
N GLY A 58 20.34 -17.90 14.55
CA GLY A 58 18.98 -17.36 14.66
C GLY A 58 18.01 -18.03 13.66
N SER A 59 18.48 -18.32 12.45
CA SER A 59 17.68 -19.00 11.42
C SER A 59 17.44 -20.49 11.77
N HIS A 60 18.43 -21.18 12.34
CA HIS A 60 18.30 -22.56 12.83
C HIS A 60 17.30 -22.63 13.99
N PHE A 61 17.44 -21.75 14.97
CA PHE A 61 16.48 -21.66 16.08
C PHE A 61 15.03 -21.48 15.57
N LEU A 62 14.79 -20.59 14.58
CA LEU A 62 13.46 -20.39 14.04
C LEU A 62 12.90 -21.65 13.38
N LYS A 63 13.70 -22.37 12.58
CA LYS A 63 13.27 -23.61 11.91
C LYS A 63 12.86 -24.68 12.90
N GLU A 64 13.69 -24.94 13.90
CA GLU A 64 13.39 -25.93 14.94
C GLU A 64 12.21 -25.48 15.81
N TRP A 65 12.15 -24.21 16.16
CA TRP A 65 11.05 -23.61 16.90
C TRP A 65 9.69 -23.78 16.19
N GLU A 66 9.67 -23.59 14.88
CA GLU A 66 8.45 -23.75 14.07
C GLU A 66 8.02 -25.22 13.96
N GLN A 67 8.94 -26.17 14.02
CA GLN A 67 8.66 -27.61 13.95
C GLN A 67 8.20 -28.24 15.27
N GLN A 68 8.69 -27.74 16.39
CA GLN A 68 8.53 -28.41 17.70
C GLN A 68 7.34 -27.93 18.51
N ASN A 69 6.67 -26.83 18.15
CA ASN A 69 5.73 -26.20 19.04
C ASN A 69 4.36 -25.92 18.42
N ASN A 70 3.30 -26.38 19.09
CA ASN A 70 1.90 -26.03 18.83
C ASN A 70 1.53 -24.60 19.30
N TRP A 71 2.43 -23.64 19.07
CA TRP A 71 2.18 -22.26 19.43
C TRP A 71 1.25 -21.55 18.42
N SER A 72 0.55 -20.50 18.86
CA SER A 72 -0.28 -19.72 17.97
C SER A 72 0.57 -19.05 16.86
N ILE A 73 -0.01 -18.91 15.67
CA ILE A 73 0.60 -18.23 14.51
C ILE A 73 1.13 -16.84 14.91
N ARG A 74 0.44 -16.16 15.83
CA ARG A 74 0.83 -14.85 16.34
C ARG A 74 2.15 -14.90 17.11
N TRP A 75 2.37 -15.94 17.92
CA TRP A 75 3.61 -16.10 18.69
C TRP A 75 4.80 -16.45 17.80
N HIS A 76 4.62 -17.30 16.79
CA HIS A 76 5.64 -17.57 15.78
C HIS A 76 6.10 -16.31 15.04
N SER A 77 5.15 -15.50 14.60
CA SER A 77 5.44 -14.20 13.96
C SER A 77 6.21 -13.26 14.90
N TYR A 78 5.88 -13.30 16.19
CA TYR A 78 6.54 -12.46 17.20
C TYR A 78 8.00 -12.86 17.43
N VAL A 79 8.28 -14.15 17.60
CA VAL A 79 9.66 -14.68 17.76
C VAL A 79 10.50 -14.39 16.51
N ARG A 80 9.95 -14.58 15.33
CA ARG A 80 10.60 -14.20 14.06
C ARG A 80 10.96 -12.70 14.03
N THR A 81 10.09 -11.86 14.51
CA THR A 81 10.36 -10.42 14.61
C THR A 81 11.53 -10.12 15.55
N ILE A 82 11.63 -10.82 16.68
CA ILE A 82 12.73 -10.65 17.64
C ILE A 82 14.06 -11.08 17.03
N ILE A 83 14.10 -12.23 16.36
CA ILE A 83 15.30 -12.71 15.66
C ILE A 83 15.76 -11.70 14.60
N ASN A 84 14.84 -11.17 13.78
CA ASN A 84 15.17 -10.17 12.78
C ASN A 84 15.77 -8.91 13.42
N ARG A 85 15.26 -8.49 14.57
CA ARG A 85 15.81 -7.34 15.30
C ARG A 85 17.18 -7.60 15.90
N LEU A 86 17.41 -8.80 16.41
CA LEU A 86 18.76 -9.19 16.86
C LEU A 86 19.75 -9.15 15.69
N ASN A 87 19.35 -9.65 14.53
CA ASN A 87 20.16 -9.61 13.31
C ASN A 87 20.46 -8.16 12.87
N ASP A 88 19.53 -7.23 13.05
CA ASP A 88 19.77 -5.81 12.74
C ASP A 88 20.75 -5.18 13.73
N VAL A 89 20.59 -5.45 15.03
CA VAL A 89 21.53 -4.98 16.06
C VAL A 89 22.93 -5.56 15.79
N LEU A 90 23.02 -6.85 15.42
CA LEU A 90 24.29 -7.51 15.09
C LEU A 90 25.06 -6.80 13.96
N VAL A 91 24.35 -6.23 12.98
CA VAL A 91 24.99 -5.49 11.87
C VAL A 91 25.03 -3.97 12.13
N GLY A 92 24.80 -3.53 13.35
CA GLY A 92 24.87 -2.13 13.74
C GLY A 92 23.77 -1.25 13.17
N LYS A 93 22.66 -1.83 12.70
CA LYS A 93 21.51 -1.08 12.23
C LYS A 93 20.71 -0.54 13.42
N SER A 94 20.45 0.74 13.41
CA SER A 94 19.43 1.31 14.30
C SER A 94 18.05 0.74 13.93
N TYR A 95 17.19 0.57 14.93
CA TYR A 95 15.84 0.07 14.73
C TYR A 95 15.06 0.94 13.71
N ILE A 96 14.94 0.43 12.51
CA ILE A 96 14.03 0.96 11.49
C ILE A 96 12.97 -0.11 11.25
N CYS A 97 11.75 0.22 11.57
CA CYS A 97 10.59 -0.65 11.47
C CYS A 97 10.40 -1.20 10.05
N MET A 98 9.96 -2.44 9.96
CA MET A 98 9.40 -3.13 8.80
C MET A 98 10.39 -3.96 7.98
N HIS A 99 10.63 -5.16 8.46
CA HIS A 99 11.13 -6.23 7.61
C HIS A 99 9.96 -6.85 6.84
N SER A 100 10.00 -6.73 5.52
CA SER A 100 9.28 -7.68 4.69
C SER A 100 10.03 -9.01 4.80
N SER A 101 9.45 -9.96 5.50
CA SER A 101 10.01 -11.30 5.68
C SER A 101 9.90 -12.20 4.44
N LYS A 102 9.45 -11.68 3.32
CA LYS A 102 9.50 -12.41 2.06
C LYS A 102 10.88 -12.20 1.46
N GLU A 103 11.68 -13.26 1.43
CA GLU A 103 12.82 -13.31 0.52
C GLU A 103 12.29 -12.96 -0.87
N LEU A 104 12.74 -11.82 -1.39
CA LEU A 104 12.42 -11.44 -2.75
C LEU A 104 13.15 -12.43 -3.64
N LEU A 105 12.40 -13.20 -4.42
CA LEU A 105 12.94 -13.94 -5.54
C LEU A 105 13.92 -13.02 -6.28
N TYR A 106 15.09 -13.52 -6.61
CA TYR A 106 16.08 -12.81 -7.38
C TYR A 106 16.59 -13.72 -8.49
N PRO A 107 16.61 -13.26 -9.75
CA PRO A 107 17.09 -14.09 -10.84
C PRO A 107 18.60 -14.32 -10.67
N SER A 108 19.01 -15.58 -10.75
CA SER A 108 20.41 -15.99 -10.55
C SER A 108 21.28 -15.69 -11.78
N VAL A 109 20.72 -15.90 -12.97
CA VAL A 109 21.40 -15.72 -14.25
C VAL A 109 21.25 -14.29 -14.75
N PHE A 110 20.04 -13.73 -14.68
CA PHE A 110 19.69 -12.42 -15.25
C PHE A 110 19.71 -11.27 -14.24
N GLY A 111 20.39 -11.45 -13.10
CA GLY A 111 20.42 -10.45 -12.03
C GLY A 111 21.09 -9.13 -12.44
N SER A 112 22.11 -9.17 -13.31
CA SER A 112 22.76 -7.97 -13.84
C SER A 112 21.80 -7.14 -14.70
N GLN A 113 21.09 -7.76 -15.64
CA GLN A 113 20.12 -7.09 -16.53
C GLN A 113 18.97 -6.47 -15.74
N LEU A 114 18.51 -7.14 -14.67
CA LEU A 114 17.53 -6.57 -13.76
C LEU A 114 18.07 -5.30 -13.09
N ASN A 115 19.29 -5.35 -12.54
CA ASN A 115 19.92 -4.22 -11.86
C ASN A 115 20.13 -3.04 -12.79
N ASP A 116 20.59 -3.29 -14.03
CA ASP A 116 20.81 -2.27 -15.06
C ASP A 116 19.49 -1.58 -15.43
N TYR A 117 18.41 -2.36 -15.58
CA TYR A 117 17.07 -1.80 -15.79
C TYR A 117 16.60 -0.92 -14.64
N LEU A 118 16.79 -1.33 -13.41
CA LEU A 118 16.40 -0.55 -12.23
C LEU A 118 17.26 0.73 -12.10
N ALA A 119 18.55 0.65 -12.44
CA ALA A 119 19.43 1.81 -12.49
C ALA A 119 19.01 2.79 -13.60
N PHE A 120 18.66 2.27 -14.79
CA PHE A 120 18.09 3.07 -15.87
C PHE A 120 16.83 3.81 -15.42
N MET A 121 15.91 3.11 -14.77
CA MET A 121 14.67 3.72 -14.29
C MET A 121 14.91 4.87 -13.28
N ARG A 122 15.92 4.74 -12.41
CA ARG A 122 16.31 5.82 -11.50
C ARG A 122 16.89 7.01 -12.25
N ARG A 123 17.77 6.75 -13.23
CA ARG A 123 18.40 7.78 -14.07
C ARG A 123 17.37 8.60 -14.84
N VAL A 124 16.30 7.99 -15.33
CA VAL A 124 15.22 8.69 -16.03
C VAL A 124 14.16 9.29 -15.09
N GLY A 125 14.42 9.32 -13.78
CA GLY A 125 13.58 10.02 -12.80
C GLY A 125 12.32 9.29 -12.35
N ASN A 126 12.23 7.97 -12.54
CA ASN A 126 11.07 7.21 -12.01
C ASN A 126 11.09 7.17 -10.48
N ARG A 127 9.91 7.21 -9.87
CA ARG A 127 9.77 7.11 -8.42
C ARG A 127 10.08 5.70 -7.93
N GLU A 128 10.67 5.59 -6.74
CA GLU A 128 11.01 4.30 -6.13
C GLU A 128 9.79 3.36 -6.00
N SER A 129 8.59 3.90 -5.77
CA SER A 129 7.36 3.09 -5.76
C SER A 129 7.07 2.43 -7.12
N THR A 130 7.28 3.14 -8.22
CA THR A 130 7.14 2.62 -9.59
C THR A 130 8.24 1.61 -9.89
N ILE A 131 9.48 1.92 -9.50
CA ILE A 131 10.64 1.04 -9.66
C ILE A 131 10.41 -0.28 -8.92
N ASN A 132 9.93 -0.22 -7.67
CA ASN A 132 9.64 -1.42 -6.88
C ASN A 132 8.54 -2.30 -7.50
N VAL A 133 7.48 -1.71 -8.05
CA VAL A 133 6.46 -2.49 -8.75
C VAL A 133 7.04 -3.15 -9.98
N ARG A 134 7.77 -2.41 -10.83
CA ARG A 134 8.40 -2.98 -12.04
C ARG A 134 9.45 -4.03 -11.69
N ARG A 135 10.23 -3.82 -10.63
CA ARG A 135 11.18 -4.82 -10.11
C ARG A 135 10.48 -6.15 -9.85
N VAL A 136 9.34 -6.16 -9.16
CA VAL A 136 8.61 -7.40 -8.86
C VAL A 136 8.25 -8.16 -10.14
N TYR A 137 7.62 -7.48 -11.11
CA TYR A 137 7.21 -8.13 -12.36
C TYR A 137 8.39 -8.57 -13.21
N SER A 138 9.44 -7.72 -13.36
CA SER A 138 10.64 -8.09 -14.11
C SER A 138 11.39 -9.25 -13.46
N THR A 139 11.47 -9.30 -12.13
CA THR A 139 12.04 -10.44 -11.40
C THR A 139 11.26 -11.73 -11.67
N GLN A 140 9.93 -11.70 -11.55
CA GLN A 140 9.09 -12.88 -11.83
C GLN A 140 9.24 -13.35 -13.27
N PHE A 141 9.30 -12.43 -14.22
CA PHE A 141 9.52 -12.75 -15.62
C PHE A 141 10.88 -13.42 -15.85
N LEU A 142 11.97 -12.83 -15.36
CA LEU A 142 13.31 -13.38 -15.49
C LEU A 142 13.46 -14.75 -14.81
N CYS A 143 12.95 -14.92 -13.60
CA CYS A 143 12.92 -16.23 -12.94
C CYS A 143 12.10 -17.26 -13.73
N SER A 144 11.02 -16.84 -14.41
CA SER A 144 10.28 -17.73 -15.29
C SER A 144 11.11 -18.15 -16.52
N LEU A 145 11.90 -17.25 -17.11
CA LEU A 145 12.84 -17.60 -18.19
C LEU A 145 13.91 -18.58 -17.73
N GLU A 146 14.49 -18.37 -16.54
CA GLU A 146 15.46 -19.29 -15.92
C GLU A 146 14.86 -20.69 -15.71
N SER A 147 13.60 -20.76 -15.24
CA SER A 147 12.90 -22.04 -15.06
C SER A 147 12.60 -22.77 -16.37
N GLN A 148 12.57 -22.05 -17.49
CA GLN A 148 12.46 -22.58 -18.85
C GLN A 148 13.81 -22.99 -19.43
N GLY A 149 14.91 -22.83 -18.69
CA GLY A 149 16.27 -23.25 -19.06
C GLY A 149 17.05 -22.20 -19.85
N LEU A 150 16.57 -20.94 -19.97
CA LEU A 150 17.32 -19.90 -20.67
C LEU A 150 18.55 -19.49 -19.84
N THR A 151 19.69 -19.40 -20.51
CA THR A 151 20.96 -18.92 -19.96
C THR A 151 21.38 -17.57 -20.54
N SER A 152 20.82 -17.20 -21.70
CA SER A 152 21.04 -15.91 -22.35
C SER A 152 19.72 -15.31 -22.84
N LEU A 153 19.57 -13.99 -22.72
CA LEU A 153 18.41 -13.28 -23.28
C LEU A 153 18.38 -13.27 -24.81
N SER A 154 19.52 -13.53 -25.49
CA SER A 154 19.57 -13.73 -26.95
C SER A 154 18.77 -14.96 -27.41
N GLU A 155 18.55 -15.92 -26.52
CA GLU A 155 17.76 -17.15 -26.79
C GLU A 155 16.24 -16.92 -26.64
N LEU A 156 15.83 -15.69 -26.27
CA LEU A 156 14.42 -15.39 -26.04
C LEU A 156 13.58 -15.60 -27.30
N GLN A 157 12.54 -16.40 -27.18
CA GLN A 157 11.57 -16.72 -28.22
C GLN A 157 10.15 -16.29 -27.79
N PRO A 158 9.21 -16.10 -28.73
CA PRO A 158 7.83 -15.72 -28.40
C PRO A 158 7.12 -16.68 -27.43
N ASN A 159 7.39 -18.00 -27.53
CA ASN A 159 6.81 -19.01 -26.63
C ASN A 159 7.23 -18.78 -25.16
N HIS A 160 8.48 -18.39 -24.90
CA HIS A 160 8.95 -18.11 -23.53
C HIS A 160 8.17 -16.97 -22.87
N ILE A 161 7.83 -15.94 -23.65
CA ILE A 161 7.01 -14.82 -23.17
C ILE A 161 5.58 -15.28 -22.89
N TYR A 162 5.02 -16.12 -23.75
CA TYR A 162 3.67 -16.65 -23.58
C TYR A 162 3.58 -17.56 -22.36
N ASP A 163 4.54 -18.45 -22.15
CA ASP A 163 4.59 -19.34 -20.97
C ASP A 163 4.76 -18.54 -19.69
N ALA A 164 5.61 -17.50 -19.69
CA ALA A 164 5.75 -16.57 -18.58
C ALA A 164 4.44 -15.80 -18.30
N PHE A 165 3.69 -15.42 -19.35
CA PHE A 165 2.37 -14.82 -19.20
C PHE A 165 1.37 -15.83 -18.58
N ILE A 166 1.33 -17.08 -19.04
CA ILE A 166 0.44 -18.11 -18.47
C ILE A 166 0.74 -18.35 -16.99
N SER A 167 2.00 -18.39 -16.59
CA SER A 167 2.43 -18.63 -15.21
C SER A 167 2.29 -17.42 -14.30
N ALA A 168 2.13 -16.20 -14.86
CA ALA A 168 2.07 -14.98 -14.09
C ALA A 168 0.87 -14.94 -13.13
N SER A 169 1.12 -14.57 -11.87
CA SER A 169 0.11 -14.44 -10.82
C SER A 169 -0.93 -13.34 -11.10
N SER A 170 -0.52 -12.28 -11.82
CA SER A 170 -1.39 -11.19 -12.29
C SER A 170 -1.17 -10.98 -13.77
N LYS A 171 -2.14 -11.40 -14.59
CA LYS A 171 -2.12 -11.22 -16.05
C LYS A 171 -2.13 -9.74 -16.43
N GLU A 172 -2.98 -8.95 -15.79
CA GLU A 172 -3.06 -7.51 -15.98
C GLU A 172 -1.72 -6.83 -15.70
N GLY A 173 -1.12 -7.10 -14.54
CA GLY A 173 0.16 -6.53 -14.15
C GLY A 173 1.31 -6.93 -15.08
N PHE A 174 1.31 -8.18 -15.56
CA PHE A 174 2.27 -8.66 -16.55
C PHE A 174 2.14 -7.86 -17.86
N CYS A 175 0.93 -7.78 -18.42
CA CYS A 175 0.67 -7.08 -19.68
C CYS A 175 0.96 -5.59 -19.61
N GLU A 176 0.82 -4.97 -18.45
CA GLU A 176 1.11 -3.54 -18.26
C GLU A 176 2.60 -3.25 -18.03
N LYS A 177 3.34 -4.14 -17.37
CA LYS A 177 4.71 -3.84 -16.89
C LYS A 177 5.81 -4.47 -17.75
N ILE A 178 5.62 -5.68 -18.25
CA ILE A 178 6.65 -6.40 -19.02
C ILE A 178 6.98 -5.76 -20.37
N PRO A 179 6.02 -5.18 -21.13
CA PRO A 179 6.39 -4.47 -22.37
C PRO A 179 7.43 -3.38 -22.18
N TRP A 180 7.41 -2.66 -21.05
CA TRP A 180 8.40 -1.62 -20.73
C TRP A 180 9.80 -2.21 -20.54
N PHE A 181 9.89 -3.37 -19.87
CA PHE A 181 11.16 -4.07 -19.67
C PHE A 181 11.71 -4.62 -20.99
N LEU A 182 10.88 -5.29 -21.78
CA LEU A 182 11.28 -5.81 -23.10
C LEU A 182 11.72 -4.70 -24.06
N ASN A 183 11.02 -3.57 -24.06
CA ASN A 183 11.41 -2.41 -24.85
C ASN A 183 12.74 -1.79 -24.38
N TYR A 184 13.01 -1.79 -23.07
CA TYR A 184 14.30 -1.39 -22.52
C TYR A 184 15.40 -2.33 -23.03
N LEU A 185 15.23 -3.65 -22.91
CA LEU A 185 16.22 -4.63 -23.37
C LEU A 185 16.52 -4.50 -24.87
N TYR A 186 15.50 -4.21 -25.68
CA TYR A 186 15.67 -3.94 -27.11
C TYR A 186 16.45 -2.65 -27.38
N ARG A 187 16.14 -1.57 -26.67
CA ARG A 187 16.83 -0.27 -26.84
C ARG A 187 18.30 -0.29 -26.42
N GLU A 188 18.62 -1.09 -25.42
CA GLU A 188 19.99 -1.32 -24.95
C GLU A 188 20.72 -2.41 -25.78
N HIS A 189 20.14 -2.83 -26.91
CA HIS A 189 20.71 -3.85 -27.82
C HIS A 189 21.01 -5.20 -27.13
N ILE A 190 20.32 -5.54 -26.05
CA ILE A 190 20.39 -6.85 -25.39
C ILE A 190 19.53 -7.87 -26.14
N LEU A 191 18.47 -7.39 -26.80
CA LEU A 191 17.59 -8.18 -27.68
C LEU A 191 17.70 -7.65 -29.11
N ASP A 192 17.80 -8.57 -30.07
CA ASP A 192 17.85 -8.23 -31.50
C ASP A 192 16.48 -7.78 -32.04
N LYS A 193 15.40 -8.19 -31.39
CA LYS A 193 14.02 -7.90 -31.79
C LYS A 193 13.22 -7.29 -30.65
N ASN A 194 12.30 -6.39 -31.01
CA ASN A 194 11.39 -5.81 -30.02
C ASN A 194 10.21 -6.76 -29.74
N TYR A 195 10.31 -7.52 -28.67
CA TYR A 195 9.26 -8.45 -28.22
C TYR A 195 8.14 -7.78 -27.41
N SER A 196 8.22 -6.48 -27.13
CA SER A 196 7.21 -5.78 -26.32
C SER A 196 5.80 -5.82 -26.94
N THR A 197 5.72 -5.92 -28.27
CA THR A 197 4.45 -5.98 -29.01
C THR A 197 3.80 -7.37 -28.98
N LEU A 198 4.54 -8.40 -28.59
CA LEU A 198 4.03 -9.78 -28.49
C LEU A 198 3.34 -10.04 -27.13
N VAL A 199 3.55 -9.18 -26.15
CA VAL A 199 2.84 -9.32 -24.88
C VAL A 199 1.34 -9.08 -25.11
N PRO A 200 0.47 -10.00 -24.68
CA PRO A 200 -0.97 -9.87 -24.90
C PRO A 200 -1.52 -8.57 -24.35
N LYS A 201 -2.44 -7.95 -25.07
CA LYS A 201 -3.21 -6.82 -24.55
C LYS A 201 -4.31 -7.34 -23.65
N TYR A 202 -4.22 -7.01 -22.36
CA TYR A 202 -5.24 -7.37 -21.38
C TYR A 202 -6.21 -6.20 -21.21
N ALA A 203 -7.43 -6.38 -21.70
CA ALA A 203 -8.48 -5.38 -21.51
C ALA A 203 -9.05 -5.50 -20.09
N THR A 204 -8.70 -4.58 -19.23
CA THR A 204 -9.31 -4.49 -17.91
C THR A 204 -10.71 -3.89 -18.05
N PRO A 205 -11.77 -4.56 -17.55
CA PRO A 205 -13.09 -3.98 -17.51
C PRO A 205 -13.04 -2.64 -16.75
N GLN A 206 -13.63 -1.60 -17.36
CA GLN A 206 -13.71 -0.30 -16.69
C GLN A 206 -14.78 -0.37 -15.60
N ILE A 207 -14.35 -0.67 -14.38
CA ILE A 207 -15.22 -0.70 -13.21
C ILE A 207 -15.46 0.76 -12.76
N LEU A 208 -16.73 1.10 -12.57
CA LEU A 208 -17.10 2.39 -12.00
C LEU A 208 -16.50 2.57 -10.60
N PRO A 209 -16.07 3.77 -10.23
CA PRO A 209 -15.62 4.05 -8.87
C PRO A 209 -16.70 3.67 -7.86
N THR A 210 -16.30 3.06 -6.76
CA THR A 210 -17.21 2.82 -5.64
C THR A 210 -17.46 4.14 -4.92
N VAL A 211 -18.72 4.48 -4.71
CA VAL A 211 -19.14 5.65 -3.92
C VAL A 211 -20.09 5.23 -2.81
N TYR A 212 -20.08 6.03 -1.77
CA TYR A 212 -20.96 5.93 -0.62
C TYR A 212 -21.82 7.18 -0.55
N THR A 213 -23.06 7.03 -0.14
CA THR A 213 -24.00 8.11 0.09
C THR A 213 -23.59 8.94 1.31
N ASP A 214 -24.11 10.16 1.41
CA ASP A 214 -23.83 11.03 2.56
C ASP A 214 -24.28 10.37 3.88
N LYS A 215 -25.40 9.63 3.86
CA LYS A 215 -25.87 8.84 5.00
C LYS A 215 -24.88 7.73 5.40
N GLU A 216 -24.33 7.00 4.43
CA GLU A 216 -23.34 5.96 4.70
C GLU A 216 -22.03 6.57 5.25
N ILE A 217 -21.63 7.76 4.77
CA ILE A 217 -20.48 8.51 5.29
C ILE A 217 -20.72 8.99 6.72
N GLU A 218 -21.92 9.53 7.02
CA GLU A 218 -22.26 9.92 8.40
C GLU A 218 -22.31 8.70 9.34
N CYS A 219 -22.85 7.57 8.92
CA CYS A 219 -22.79 6.34 9.70
C CYS A 219 -21.34 5.90 9.97
N LEU A 220 -20.45 6.02 8.96
CA LEU A 220 -19.02 5.75 9.11
C LEU A 220 -18.39 6.64 10.19
N LEU A 221 -18.60 7.96 10.12
CA LEU A 221 -18.04 8.91 11.08
C LEU A 221 -18.58 8.71 12.48
N ASN A 222 -19.88 8.45 12.63
CA ASN A 222 -20.55 8.22 13.90
C ASN A 222 -20.16 6.87 14.55
N SER A 223 -19.61 5.92 13.80
CA SER A 223 -19.15 4.63 14.33
C SER A 223 -17.81 4.73 15.08
N VAL A 224 -17.16 5.89 15.06
CA VAL A 224 -15.85 6.08 15.67
C VAL A 224 -16.00 6.45 17.14
N ASP A 225 -15.54 5.57 18.03
CA ASP A 225 -15.44 5.86 19.46
C ASP A 225 -14.30 6.85 19.74
N GLN A 226 -14.65 8.11 20.00
CA GLN A 226 -13.72 9.19 20.27
C GLN A 226 -13.30 9.30 21.75
N SER A 227 -13.65 8.36 22.59
CA SER A 227 -13.21 8.33 23.99
C SER A 227 -11.72 7.98 24.14
N THR A 228 -11.12 7.39 23.10
CA THR A 228 -9.72 6.93 23.08
C THR A 228 -8.86 7.80 22.17
N SER A 229 -7.57 7.95 22.50
CA SER A 229 -6.56 8.64 21.65
C SER A 229 -6.53 8.07 20.23
N MET A 230 -6.61 6.74 20.10
CA MET A 230 -6.66 6.08 18.78
C MET A 230 -7.95 6.43 18.01
N GLY A 231 -9.10 6.47 18.68
CA GLY A 231 -10.37 6.84 18.05
C GLY A 231 -10.38 8.29 17.62
N LYS A 232 -9.87 9.24 18.43
CA LYS A 232 -9.72 10.66 18.05
C LYS A 232 -8.85 10.80 16.82
N ARG A 233 -7.72 10.07 16.74
CA ARG A 233 -6.87 10.03 15.56
C ARG A 233 -7.61 9.53 14.34
N ASP A 234 -8.27 8.38 14.47
CA ASP A 234 -8.98 7.72 13.37
C ASP A 234 -10.13 8.61 12.86
N TYR A 235 -10.85 9.28 13.76
CA TYR A 235 -11.88 10.26 13.41
C TYR A 235 -11.31 11.45 12.63
N ALA A 236 -10.21 12.05 13.11
CA ALA A 236 -9.56 13.16 12.43
C ALA A 236 -9.09 12.78 11.00
N ILE A 237 -8.60 11.55 10.83
CA ILE A 237 -8.23 11.02 9.51
C ILE A 237 -9.45 10.88 8.61
N LEU A 238 -10.52 10.27 9.11
CA LEU A 238 -11.72 9.99 8.34
C LEU A 238 -12.45 11.27 7.93
N ILE A 239 -12.54 12.26 8.83
CA ILE A 239 -13.19 13.52 8.50
C ILE A 239 -12.42 14.32 7.44
N ILE A 240 -11.08 14.32 7.49
CA ILE A 240 -10.24 14.91 6.43
C ILE A 240 -10.46 14.17 5.10
N ALA A 241 -10.48 12.84 5.12
CA ALA A 241 -10.65 12.04 3.92
C ALA A 241 -12.03 12.23 3.26
N THR A 242 -13.09 12.39 4.08
CA THR A 242 -14.47 12.52 3.61
C THR A 242 -14.86 13.94 3.21
N ARG A 243 -14.32 14.98 3.89
CA ARG A 243 -14.67 16.37 3.65
C ARG A 243 -13.75 17.10 2.66
N LEU A 244 -12.51 16.63 2.50
CA LEU A 244 -11.55 17.25 1.59
C LEU A 244 -11.10 16.32 0.45
N GLY A 245 -11.41 15.04 0.52
CA GLY A 245 -11.02 14.07 -0.50
C GLY A 245 -9.51 13.92 -0.70
N ILE A 246 -8.69 14.27 0.28
CA ILE A 246 -7.22 14.17 0.23
C ILE A 246 -6.80 12.71 0.03
N ARG A 247 -5.74 12.46 -0.75
CA ARG A 247 -5.23 11.09 -0.97
C ARG A 247 -4.65 10.51 0.31
N ALA A 248 -4.80 9.20 0.50
CA ALA A 248 -4.27 8.48 1.66
C ALA A 248 -2.78 8.74 1.92
N SER A 249 -1.95 8.81 0.86
CA SER A 249 -0.53 9.14 0.99
C SER A 249 -0.31 10.52 1.57
N ASP A 250 -1.15 11.48 1.20
CA ASP A 250 -1.00 12.87 1.55
C ASP A 250 -1.49 13.09 3.00
N ILE A 251 -2.58 12.41 3.40
CA ILE A 251 -3.02 12.38 4.81
C ILE A 251 -1.94 11.79 5.72
N CYS A 252 -1.33 10.66 5.32
CA CYS A 252 -0.26 10.03 6.12
C CYS A 252 0.98 10.93 6.27
N ASN A 253 1.25 11.79 5.29
CA ASN A 253 2.40 12.69 5.30
C ASN A 253 2.06 14.11 5.81
N LEU A 254 0.81 14.35 6.22
CA LEU A 254 0.41 15.65 6.76
C LEU A 254 1.25 15.98 7.99
N SER A 255 1.82 17.19 8.01
CA SER A 255 2.72 17.69 9.04
C SER A 255 2.21 18.97 9.68
N PHE A 256 2.77 19.36 10.80
CA PHE A 256 2.35 20.59 11.51
C PHE A 256 2.52 21.85 10.66
N LYS A 257 3.53 21.89 9.78
CA LYS A 257 3.77 23.03 8.88
C LYS A 257 2.68 23.19 7.80
N ASP A 258 1.88 22.14 7.57
CA ASP A 258 0.85 22.14 6.54
C ASP A 258 -0.50 22.68 7.05
N ILE A 259 -0.63 22.91 8.36
CA ILE A 259 -1.87 23.40 9.00
C ILE A 259 -1.68 24.88 9.40
N HIS A 260 -2.44 25.74 8.75
CA HIS A 260 -2.36 27.18 8.96
C HIS A 260 -3.59 27.70 9.70
N TYR A 261 -3.54 27.73 11.03
CA TYR A 261 -4.66 28.16 11.87
C TYR A 261 -5.05 29.63 11.66
N LYS A 262 -4.10 30.50 11.31
CA LYS A 262 -4.37 31.93 11.08
C LYS A 262 -5.16 32.17 9.79
N THR A 263 -4.79 31.49 8.72
CA THR A 263 -5.44 31.60 7.41
C THR A 263 -6.59 30.63 7.22
N GLN A 264 -6.82 29.74 8.19
CA GLN A 264 -7.81 28.65 8.12
C GLN A 264 -7.64 27.79 6.86
N THR A 265 -6.39 27.41 6.56
CA THR A 265 -6.04 26.58 5.39
C THR A 265 -5.19 25.35 5.77
N ILE A 266 -5.30 24.35 4.93
CA ILE A 266 -4.42 23.17 4.92
C ILE A 266 -3.69 23.19 3.59
N GLU A 267 -2.37 23.21 3.61
CA GLU A 267 -1.50 23.19 2.43
C GLU A 267 -0.85 21.83 2.29
N VAL A 268 -1.17 21.11 1.22
CA VAL A 268 -0.70 19.73 1.00
C VAL A 268 0.09 19.66 -0.31
N THR A 269 1.37 19.38 -0.23
CA THR A 269 2.13 18.98 -1.42
C THR A 269 1.86 17.51 -1.71
N GLN A 270 1.14 17.26 -2.79
CA GLN A 270 0.72 15.90 -3.16
C GLN A 270 1.91 14.98 -3.44
N VAL A 271 2.00 13.86 -2.74
CA VAL A 271 3.09 12.89 -2.90
C VAL A 271 3.15 12.33 -4.33
N LYS A 272 2.00 12.15 -4.99
CA LYS A 272 1.94 11.55 -6.34
C LYS A 272 2.31 12.52 -7.47
N THR A 273 2.00 13.79 -7.36
CA THR A 273 2.16 14.77 -8.44
C THR A 273 3.21 15.84 -8.12
N GLY A 274 3.42 16.15 -6.86
CA GLY A 274 4.24 17.27 -6.43
C GLY A 274 3.47 18.59 -6.39
N THR A 275 2.21 18.58 -6.81
CA THR A 275 1.36 19.76 -6.87
C THR A 275 0.99 20.23 -5.47
N LEU A 276 1.12 21.52 -5.20
CA LEU A 276 0.62 22.15 -3.98
C LEU A 276 -0.92 22.30 -4.08
N LEU A 277 -1.58 21.80 -3.06
CA LEU A 277 -3.03 21.90 -2.89
C LEU A 277 -3.32 22.71 -1.64
N VAL A 278 -4.07 23.81 -1.79
CA VAL A 278 -4.53 24.65 -0.68
C VAL A 278 -6.02 24.44 -0.49
N LEU A 279 -6.39 23.94 0.67
CA LEU A 279 -7.77 23.58 1.02
C LEU A 279 -8.20 24.34 2.30
N PRO A 280 -9.51 24.56 2.50
CA PRO A 280 -9.99 25.18 3.73
C PRO A 280 -9.81 24.24 4.93
N LEU A 281 -9.37 24.78 6.05
CA LEU A 281 -9.42 24.12 7.36
C LEU A 281 -10.83 24.29 7.92
N LEU A 282 -11.73 23.36 7.60
CA LEU A 282 -13.10 23.39 8.08
C LEU A 282 -13.16 23.31 9.61
N PRO A 283 -14.16 23.98 10.27
CA PRO A 283 -14.27 23.98 11.73
C PRO A 283 -14.31 22.58 12.35
N GLU A 284 -15.04 21.66 11.73
CA GLU A 284 -15.14 20.26 12.17
C GLU A 284 -13.80 19.52 12.08
N ILE A 285 -12.98 19.79 11.05
CA ILE A 285 -11.64 19.21 10.89
C ILE A 285 -10.71 19.80 11.94
N LYS A 286 -10.76 21.13 12.15
CA LYS A 286 -9.97 21.80 13.18
C LYS A 286 -10.25 21.19 14.54
N THR A 287 -11.51 21.08 14.93
CA THR A 287 -11.91 20.48 16.23
C THR A 287 -11.39 19.04 16.36
N ALA A 288 -11.55 18.22 15.33
CA ALA A 288 -11.08 16.83 15.35
C ALA A 288 -9.54 16.75 15.49
N LEU A 289 -8.81 17.61 14.80
CA LEU A 289 -7.35 17.70 14.92
C LEU A 289 -6.93 18.15 16.32
N ASP A 290 -7.53 19.19 16.85
CA ASP A 290 -7.22 19.73 18.18
C ASP A 290 -7.48 18.66 19.26
N CYS A 291 -8.62 17.95 19.20
CA CYS A 291 -8.93 16.85 20.12
C CYS A 291 -7.91 15.71 20.06
N TYR A 292 -7.45 15.35 18.86
CA TYR A 292 -6.43 14.32 18.71
C TYR A 292 -5.06 14.78 19.20
N LEU A 293 -4.65 16.01 18.86
CA LEU A 293 -3.32 16.53 19.18
C LEU A 293 -3.11 16.69 20.69
N LEU A 294 -4.15 16.95 21.47
CA LEU A 294 -4.08 17.01 22.94
C LEU A 294 -3.69 15.65 23.56
N GLU A 295 -4.02 14.54 22.92
CA GLU A 295 -3.74 13.18 23.43
C GLU A 295 -2.72 12.42 22.59
N ARG A 296 -2.16 13.06 21.56
CA ARG A 296 -1.21 12.44 20.64
C ARG A 296 0.05 11.98 21.36
N LYS A 297 0.27 10.67 21.35
CA LYS A 297 1.51 10.08 21.87
C LYS A 297 2.64 10.23 20.87
N THR A 298 3.81 10.62 21.34
CA THR A 298 5.02 10.71 20.52
C THR A 298 6.22 10.33 21.36
N SER A 299 7.21 9.70 20.75
CA SER A 299 8.52 9.41 21.38
C SER A 299 9.57 10.44 21.02
N ASN A 300 9.37 11.21 19.96
CA ASN A 300 10.29 12.21 19.42
C ASN A 300 9.50 13.39 18.84
N ASP A 301 10.18 14.47 18.51
CA ASP A 301 9.61 15.63 17.80
C ASP A 301 9.27 15.28 16.35
N SER A 302 8.32 14.35 16.18
CA SER A 302 7.86 13.98 14.85
C SER A 302 7.11 15.14 14.22
N GLN A 303 7.56 15.57 13.04
CA GLN A 303 6.88 16.61 12.24
C GLN A 303 5.50 16.18 11.73
N TYR A 304 5.23 14.86 11.64
CA TYR A 304 3.99 14.32 11.11
C TYR A 304 2.86 14.38 12.13
N ILE A 305 1.66 14.73 11.68
CA ILE A 305 0.49 14.81 12.55
C ILE A 305 0.05 13.41 12.99
N PHE A 306 -0.16 12.50 12.04
CA PHE A 306 -0.75 11.19 12.30
C PHE A 306 0.30 10.11 12.53
N LEU A 307 0.31 9.59 13.76
CA LEU A 307 1.23 8.55 14.19
C LEU A 307 0.48 7.26 14.56
N ARG A 308 1.22 6.15 14.64
CA ARG A 308 0.73 4.92 15.26
C ARG A 308 0.47 5.18 16.74
N ASP A 309 -0.55 4.55 17.30
CA ASP A 309 -0.87 4.67 18.74
C ASP A 309 0.00 3.76 19.64
N SER A 310 0.84 2.96 19.05
CA SER A 310 1.79 2.07 19.75
C SER A 310 3.23 2.40 19.40
N ALA A 311 4.13 2.24 20.37
CA ALA A 311 5.56 2.40 20.15
C ALA A 311 6.05 1.57 18.94
N PRO A 312 6.91 2.15 18.13
CA PRO A 312 7.69 3.37 18.32
C PRO A 312 7.02 4.67 17.81
N PHE A 313 5.71 4.78 17.79
CA PHE A 313 4.91 5.95 17.38
C PHE A 313 5.32 6.53 16.02
N LEU A 314 5.59 5.67 15.07
CA LEU A 314 5.99 6.05 13.71
C LEU A 314 4.81 6.65 12.92
N PRO A 315 5.10 7.43 11.86
CA PRO A 315 4.08 7.90 10.94
C PRO A 315 3.21 6.76 10.40
N LEU A 316 1.94 7.05 10.15
CA LEU A 316 1.03 6.06 9.58
C LEU A 316 1.41 5.72 8.14
N SER A 317 1.22 4.46 7.77
CA SER A 317 1.36 4.02 6.37
C SER A 317 0.01 4.06 5.64
N ARG A 318 0.04 4.07 4.31
CA ARG A 318 -1.17 3.97 3.49
C ARG A 318 -1.98 2.71 3.78
N SER A 319 -1.31 1.59 4.09
CA SER A 319 -1.97 0.34 4.47
C SER A 319 -2.67 0.44 5.82
N ALA A 320 -2.10 1.18 6.78
CA ALA A 320 -2.77 1.45 8.05
C ALA A 320 -4.05 2.28 7.84
N LEU A 321 -4.01 3.29 6.98
CA LEU A 321 -5.18 4.10 6.64
C LEU A 321 -6.28 3.26 5.96
N TRP A 322 -5.89 2.33 5.10
CA TRP A 322 -6.82 1.38 4.51
C TRP A 322 -7.50 0.50 5.59
N SER A 323 -6.71 -0.02 6.53
CA SER A 323 -7.23 -0.84 7.63
C SER A 323 -8.16 -0.05 8.56
N ILE A 324 -7.85 1.22 8.83
CA ILE A 324 -8.71 2.13 9.59
C ILE A 324 -10.06 2.29 8.87
N THR A 325 -10.03 2.65 7.59
CA THR A 325 -11.25 2.85 6.81
C THR A 325 -12.10 1.59 6.76
N ALA A 326 -11.50 0.44 6.46
CA ALA A 326 -12.20 -0.85 6.41
C ALA A 326 -12.81 -1.23 7.76
N LYS A 327 -12.09 -1.01 8.86
CA LYS A 327 -12.57 -1.25 10.22
C LYS A 327 -13.87 -0.48 10.50
N TYR A 328 -13.88 0.82 10.19
CA TYR A 328 -15.04 1.65 10.53
C TYR A 328 -16.21 1.47 9.57
N PHE A 329 -16.01 1.12 8.30
CA PHE A 329 -17.10 0.67 7.44
C PHE A 329 -17.80 -0.58 7.99
N ASN A 330 -17.04 -1.54 8.52
CA ASN A 330 -17.60 -2.73 9.17
C ASN A 330 -18.36 -2.38 10.44
N LEU A 331 -17.81 -1.52 11.31
CA LEU A 331 -18.45 -1.10 12.56
C LEU A 331 -19.72 -0.28 12.32
N ALA A 332 -19.75 0.53 11.26
CA ALA A 332 -20.91 1.32 10.86
C ALA A 332 -22.06 0.46 10.30
N GLY A 333 -21.84 -0.83 10.05
CA GLY A 333 -22.83 -1.70 9.42
C GLY A 333 -23.18 -1.32 7.98
N VAL A 334 -22.29 -0.54 7.31
CA VAL A 334 -22.50 -0.14 5.93
C VAL A 334 -22.26 -1.35 5.02
N ASN A 335 -23.14 -1.57 4.05
CA ASN A 335 -22.98 -2.66 3.10
C ASN A 335 -21.75 -2.43 2.20
N ILE A 336 -20.71 -3.23 2.43
CA ILE A 336 -19.46 -3.21 1.68
C ILE A 336 -19.31 -4.41 0.72
N ILE A 337 -20.32 -5.28 0.60
CA ILE A 337 -20.31 -6.43 -0.29
C ILE A 337 -20.13 -5.93 -1.73
N ALA A 338 -19.13 -6.46 -2.42
CA ALA A 338 -18.72 -6.05 -3.78
C ALA A 338 -18.30 -4.57 -3.92
N LYS A 339 -18.19 -3.81 -2.82
CA LYS A 339 -17.75 -2.42 -2.81
C LYS A 339 -16.29 -2.30 -2.35
N LYS A 340 -15.50 -1.43 -3.00
CA LYS A 340 -14.18 -1.02 -2.48
C LYS A 340 -14.41 -0.11 -1.26
N HIS A 341 -13.77 -0.44 -0.14
CA HIS A 341 -13.99 0.23 1.15
C HIS A 341 -12.69 0.78 1.76
N GLY A 342 -11.79 1.26 0.91
CA GLY A 342 -10.57 1.94 1.32
C GLY A 342 -10.66 3.47 1.18
N PRO A 343 -9.60 4.21 1.53
CA PRO A 343 -9.59 5.68 1.48
C PRO A 343 -9.90 6.26 0.10
N HIS A 344 -9.60 5.52 -0.97
CA HIS A 344 -9.90 5.99 -2.33
C HIS A 344 -11.42 6.07 -2.59
N SER A 345 -12.21 5.17 -2.00
CA SER A 345 -13.67 5.24 -2.12
C SER A 345 -14.26 6.46 -1.39
N LEU A 346 -13.67 6.88 -0.26
CA LEU A 346 -14.07 8.13 0.42
C LEU A 346 -13.81 9.34 -0.48
N ARG A 347 -12.65 9.40 -1.12
CA ARG A 347 -12.35 10.45 -2.10
C ARG A 347 -13.31 10.42 -3.31
N SER A 348 -13.65 9.23 -3.80
CA SER A 348 -14.62 9.07 -4.89
C SER A 348 -16.01 9.54 -4.47
N SER A 349 -16.43 9.27 -3.24
CA SER A 349 -17.68 9.72 -2.67
C SER A 349 -17.72 11.24 -2.55
N PHE A 350 -16.66 11.87 -2.06
CA PHE A 350 -16.52 13.32 -2.00
C PHE A 350 -16.57 13.95 -3.40
N ALA A 351 -15.85 13.40 -4.39
CA ALA A 351 -15.93 13.89 -5.76
C ALA A 351 -17.36 13.78 -6.32
N SER A 352 -18.05 12.68 -6.02
CA SER A 352 -19.44 12.47 -6.46
C SER A 352 -20.44 13.42 -5.76
N SER A 353 -20.22 13.77 -4.49
CA SER A 353 -21.06 14.76 -3.80
C SER A 353 -20.92 16.14 -4.44
N LEU A 354 -19.70 16.58 -4.77
CA LEU A 354 -19.47 17.84 -5.46
C LEU A 354 -20.17 17.90 -6.83
N ILE A 355 -20.19 16.78 -7.56
CA ILE A 355 -20.92 16.70 -8.84
C ILE A 355 -22.41 16.85 -8.62
N ARG A 356 -22.99 16.16 -7.64
CA ARG A 356 -24.41 16.28 -7.29
C ARG A 356 -24.82 17.70 -6.86
N GLU A 357 -23.87 18.42 -6.27
CA GLU A 357 -24.04 19.83 -5.90
C GLU A 357 -23.79 20.82 -7.08
N ASN A 358 -23.67 20.30 -8.30
CA ASN A 358 -23.42 21.08 -9.51
C ASN A 358 -22.11 21.88 -9.51
N VAL A 359 -21.09 21.43 -8.75
CA VAL A 359 -19.77 22.06 -8.80
C VAL A 359 -19.10 21.78 -10.15
N PRO A 360 -18.62 22.83 -10.87
CA PRO A 360 -18.00 22.64 -12.18
C PRO A 360 -16.82 21.63 -12.14
N TYR A 361 -16.71 20.77 -13.16
CA TYR A 361 -15.64 19.76 -13.24
C TYR A 361 -14.24 20.36 -13.12
N SER A 362 -14.01 21.55 -13.66
CA SER A 362 -12.74 22.26 -13.54
C SER A 362 -12.42 22.67 -12.10
N ALA A 363 -13.43 23.00 -11.30
CA ALA A 363 -13.26 23.27 -9.87
C ALA A 363 -13.00 21.98 -9.10
N ILE A 364 -13.75 20.90 -9.38
CA ILE A 364 -13.51 19.56 -8.77
C ILE A 364 -12.09 19.08 -9.08
N GLN A 365 -11.61 19.27 -10.31
CA GLN A 365 -10.24 18.94 -10.71
C GLN A 365 -9.21 19.67 -9.84
N LYS A 366 -9.40 20.97 -9.61
CA LYS A 366 -8.53 21.80 -8.76
C LYS A 366 -8.60 21.37 -7.29
N ILE A 367 -9.80 21.17 -6.74
CA ILE A 367 -10.03 20.74 -5.36
C ILE A 367 -9.34 19.39 -5.10
N LEU A 368 -9.43 18.45 -6.03
CA LEU A 368 -8.80 17.15 -5.91
C LEU A 368 -7.31 17.15 -6.31
N GLY A 369 -6.80 18.20 -6.94
CA GLY A 369 -5.44 18.27 -7.47
C GLY A 369 -5.17 17.19 -8.53
N HIS A 370 -6.04 17.12 -9.55
CA HIS A 370 -5.84 16.27 -10.71
C HIS A 370 -5.11 17.05 -11.79
N GLU A 371 -3.94 16.59 -12.21
CA GLU A 371 -3.20 17.16 -13.35
C GLU A 371 -3.82 16.73 -14.68
N ASP A 372 -4.23 15.45 -14.77
CA ASP A 372 -4.88 14.92 -15.96
C ASP A 372 -6.41 15.05 -15.84
N PRO A 373 -7.07 15.80 -16.77
CA PRO A 373 -8.52 15.89 -16.84
C PRO A 373 -9.23 14.53 -16.94
N ASN A 374 -8.58 13.52 -17.51
CA ASN A 374 -9.13 12.19 -17.60
C ASN A 374 -9.35 11.54 -16.22
N SER A 375 -8.58 11.93 -15.22
CA SER A 375 -8.79 11.48 -13.84
C SER A 375 -10.15 11.90 -13.27
N THR A 376 -10.67 13.06 -13.70
CA THR A 376 -11.99 13.56 -13.28
C THR A 376 -13.13 12.96 -14.11
N LYS A 377 -12.87 12.56 -15.36
CA LYS A 377 -13.87 11.90 -16.23
C LYS A 377 -14.42 10.60 -15.65
N HIS A 378 -13.63 9.90 -14.80
CA HIS A 378 -14.13 8.70 -14.13
C HIS A 378 -15.32 8.99 -13.22
N TYR A 379 -15.38 10.16 -12.62
CA TYR A 379 -16.50 10.59 -11.78
C TYR A 379 -17.68 11.10 -12.60
N ALA A 380 -17.43 11.73 -13.75
CA ALA A 380 -18.48 12.17 -14.67
C ALA A 380 -19.37 11.00 -15.14
N ARG A 381 -18.81 9.80 -15.29
CA ARG A 381 -19.59 8.60 -15.66
C ARG A 381 -20.60 8.16 -14.61
N MET A 382 -20.50 8.65 -13.39
CA MET A 382 -21.46 8.35 -12.32
C MET A 382 -22.57 9.37 -12.22
N ASP A 383 -22.47 10.45 -12.97
CA ASP A 383 -23.42 11.53 -13.02
C ASP A 383 -24.54 11.22 -14.03
N ILE A 384 -25.27 10.16 -13.73
CA ILE A 384 -26.33 9.65 -14.63
C ILE A 384 -27.45 10.71 -14.80
N GLU A 385 -27.74 11.47 -13.74
CA GLU A 385 -28.82 12.45 -13.80
C GLU A 385 -28.51 13.62 -14.77
N HIS A 386 -27.28 14.13 -14.72
CA HIS A 386 -26.88 15.16 -15.71
C HIS A 386 -26.69 14.56 -17.11
N LEU A 387 -26.27 13.30 -17.23
CA LEU A 387 -26.16 12.64 -18.53
C LEU A 387 -27.52 12.37 -19.17
N ARG A 388 -28.59 12.20 -18.38
CA ARG A 388 -29.95 12.01 -18.88
C ARG A 388 -30.46 13.22 -19.71
N ILE A 389 -29.99 14.41 -19.38
CA ILE A 389 -30.36 15.63 -20.14
C ILE A 389 -29.89 15.57 -21.60
N TYR A 390 -28.79 14.83 -21.83
CA TYR A 390 -28.19 14.61 -23.15
C TYR A 390 -28.58 13.28 -23.78
N ALA A 391 -29.39 12.48 -23.08
CA ALA A 391 -29.85 11.20 -23.63
C ALA A 391 -30.81 11.46 -24.77
N LEU A 392 -30.66 10.76 -25.88
CA LEU A 392 -31.65 10.73 -26.93
C LEU A 392 -32.94 10.11 -26.38
N GLU A 393 -34.08 10.62 -26.83
CA GLU A 393 -35.35 9.98 -26.54
C GLU A 393 -35.32 8.53 -27.00
N VAL A 394 -35.78 7.63 -26.15
CA VAL A 394 -35.86 6.22 -26.52
C VAL A 394 -36.93 6.12 -27.62
N PRO A 395 -36.59 5.68 -28.84
CA PRO A 395 -37.57 5.55 -29.88
C PRO A 395 -38.70 4.62 -29.44
N VAL A 396 -39.93 4.98 -29.76
CA VAL A 396 -41.09 4.16 -29.46
C VAL A 396 -40.88 2.79 -30.10
N PRO A 397 -40.96 1.69 -29.33
CA PRO A 397 -40.78 0.35 -29.88
C PRO A 397 -41.77 0.10 -31.04
N ALA A 398 -41.27 -0.33 -32.19
CA ALA A 398 -42.08 -0.59 -33.36
C ALA A 398 -41.83 -2.04 -33.88
N GLY A 399 -42.74 -2.54 -34.69
CA GLY A 399 -42.63 -3.82 -35.36
C GLY A 399 -42.53 -5.02 -34.41
N LEU A 400 -41.69 -5.99 -34.75
CA LEU A 400 -41.51 -7.24 -34.02
C LEU A 400 -40.98 -7.00 -32.59
N PHE A 401 -40.16 -5.95 -32.36
CA PHE A 401 -39.65 -5.62 -31.06
C PHE A 401 -40.76 -5.19 -30.10
N ASN A 402 -41.74 -4.39 -30.60
CA ASN A 402 -42.92 -4.02 -29.81
C ASN A 402 -43.79 -5.23 -29.45
N GLN A 403 -43.96 -6.15 -30.39
CA GLN A 403 -44.69 -7.40 -30.14
C GLN A 403 -43.99 -8.25 -29.07
N TYR A 404 -42.66 -8.35 -29.10
CA TYR A 404 -41.89 -9.05 -28.11
C TYR A 404 -42.01 -8.43 -26.69
N LEU A 405 -41.91 -7.10 -26.57
CA LEU A 405 -42.06 -6.40 -25.29
C LEU A 405 -43.47 -6.52 -24.69
N ASN A 406 -44.50 -6.63 -25.51
CA ASN A 406 -45.88 -6.78 -25.07
C ASN A 406 -46.32 -8.23 -24.89
N GLY A 407 -45.38 -9.19 -24.88
CA GLY A 407 -45.67 -10.61 -24.65
C GLY A 407 -46.37 -11.32 -25.82
N ASN A 408 -46.50 -10.67 -26.95
CA ASN A 408 -47.17 -11.25 -28.17
C ASN A 408 -46.16 -11.85 -29.16
N GLY A 409 -44.89 -11.98 -28.76
CA GLY A 409 -43.88 -12.66 -29.55
C GLY A 409 -43.88 -14.17 -29.29
N GLY A 410 -44.76 -14.87 -29.97
CA GLY A 410 -44.66 -16.31 -30.05
C GLY A 410 -43.31 -16.69 -30.68
N MET A 411 -42.64 -17.72 -30.11
CA MET A 411 -41.43 -18.31 -30.69
C MET A 411 -41.72 -18.71 -32.14
N VAL A 412 -40.92 -18.19 -33.07
CA VAL A 412 -40.74 -18.74 -34.40
C VAL A 412 -39.53 -19.64 -34.38
#